data_d5d422f18cffe88b27233bfedb5cab55
#
_entry.id   d5d422f18cffe88b27233bfedb5cab55
#
_cell.length_a   1.000
_cell.length_b   1.000
_cell.length_c   1.000
_cell.angle_alpha   90.00
_cell.angle_beta   90.00
_cell.angle_gamma   90.00
#
_symmetry.space_group_name_H-M   'P 1'
#
loop_
_entity.id
_entity.type
_entity.pdbx_description
1 polymer ?
#
loop_
_entity_poly.entity_id
_entity_poly.type
_entity_poly.pdbx_seq_one_letter_code
_entity_poly.pdbx_strand_id
1 'polypeptide(L)' 'MSDLEARFTEVEKRVQALLQQNRALTKRIGELERELAQARREALKTEHLYGKSMHIRDKVERILSALEGIRHEG' A
#
# COMPACT_ATOMS: atom_id res chain seq x y z
N MET A 1 -52.75 -6.57 17.50
CA MET A 1 -51.58 -6.07 16.77
C MET A 1 -51.61 -6.54 15.34
N SER A 2 -51.40 -5.65 14.46
CA SER A 2 -51.51 -5.95 13.05
C SER A 2 -50.19 -6.50 12.48
N ASP A 3 -50.34 -7.27 11.43
CA ASP A 3 -49.21 -7.71 10.61
C ASP A 3 -48.39 -6.52 10.11
N LEU A 4 -49.03 -5.40 9.93
CA LEU A 4 -48.41 -4.18 9.44
C LEU A 4 -47.36 -3.66 10.41
N GLU A 5 -47.68 -3.65 11.70
CA GLU A 5 -46.71 -3.24 12.75
C GLU A 5 -45.54 -4.18 12.85
N ALA A 6 -45.78 -5.48 12.77
CA ALA A 6 -44.72 -6.48 12.79
C ALA A 6 -43.79 -6.32 11.58
N ARG A 7 -44.34 -6.05 10.39
CA ARG A 7 -43.56 -5.83 9.18
C ARG A 7 -42.76 -4.54 9.28
N PHE A 8 -43.36 -3.50 9.84
CA PHE A 8 -42.66 -2.21 10.03
C PHE A 8 -41.47 -2.38 10.97
N THR A 9 -41.64 -3.09 12.06
CA THR A 9 -40.54 -3.38 13.02
C THR A 9 -39.43 -4.19 12.36
N GLU A 10 -39.79 -5.17 11.52
CA GLU A 10 -38.83 -5.96 10.79
C GLU A 10 -38.02 -5.11 9.82
N VAL A 11 -38.68 -4.21 9.10
CA VAL A 11 -37.99 -3.30 8.19
C VAL A 11 -37.05 -2.36 8.94
N GLU A 12 -37.48 -1.82 10.08
CA GLU A 12 -36.60 -0.98 10.93
C GLU A 12 -35.35 -1.71 11.34
N LYS A 13 -35.47 -2.97 11.77
CA LYS A 13 -34.31 -3.79 12.17
C LYS A 13 -33.36 -3.99 11.01
N ARG A 14 -33.89 -4.27 9.83
CA ARG A 14 -33.07 -4.46 8.62
C ARG A 14 -32.34 -3.18 8.21
N VAL A 15 -33.03 -2.05 8.30
CA VAL A 15 -32.43 -0.75 8.00
C VAL A 15 -31.31 -0.44 8.98
N GLN A 16 -31.52 -0.68 10.26
CA GLN A 16 -30.48 -0.46 11.26
C GLN A 16 -29.26 -1.36 11.04
N ALA A 17 -29.50 -2.64 10.71
CA ALA A 17 -28.43 -3.57 10.42
C ALA A 17 -27.62 -3.12 9.20
N LEU A 18 -28.30 -2.66 8.15
CA LEU A 18 -27.63 -2.14 6.96
C LEU A 18 -26.83 -0.87 7.25
N LEU A 19 -27.35 0.02 8.10
CA LEU A 19 -26.61 1.21 8.51
C LEU A 19 -25.34 0.87 9.26
N GLN A 20 -25.41 -0.11 10.17
CA GLN A 20 -24.25 -0.58 10.92
C GLN A 20 -23.22 -1.22 9.99
N GLN A 21 -23.64 -2.06 9.06
CA GLN A 21 -22.76 -2.65 8.06
C GLN A 21 -22.12 -1.58 7.20
N ASN A 22 -22.89 -0.59 6.77
CA ASN A 22 -22.40 0.50 5.95
C ASN A 22 -21.31 1.29 6.68
N ARG A 23 -21.54 1.61 7.96
CA ARG A 23 -20.54 2.30 8.78
C ARG A 23 -19.27 1.48 8.95
N ALA A 24 -19.41 0.18 9.20
CA ALA A 24 -18.27 -0.72 9.34
C ALA A 24 -17.47 -0.80 8.04
N LEU A 25 -18.14 -0.91 6.90
CA LEU A 25 -17.50 -0.94 5.60
C LEU A 25 -16.80 0.38 5.27
N THR A 26 -17.44 1.50 5.57
CA THR A 26 -16.85 2.82 5.36
C THR A 26 -15.56 2.98 6.18
N LYS A 27 -15.59 2.55 7.43
CA LYS A 27 -14.42 2.55 8.30
C LYS A 27 -13.31 1.67 7.72
N ARG A 28 -13.66 0.48 7.25
CA ARG A 28 -12.68 -0.45 6.67
C ARG A 28 -12.06 0.09 5.39
N ILE A 29 -12.85 0.74 4.56
CA ILE A 29 -12.37 1.41 3.34
C ILE A 29 -11.32 2.47 3.72
N GLY A 30 -11.61 3.29 4.72
CA GLY A 30 -10.67 4.30 5.21
C GLY A 30 -9.36 3.69 5.72
N GLU A 31 -9.44 2.59 6.45
CA GLU A 31 -8.27 1.87 6.94
C GLU A 31 -7.44 1.30 5.78
N LEU A 32 -8.11 0.68 4.80
CA LEU A 32 -7.44 0.12 3.63
C LEU A 32 -6.78 1.19 2.78
N GLU A 33 -7.42 2.33 2.61
CA GLU A 33 -6.84 3.46 1.89
C GLU A 33 -5.55 3.96 2.55
N ARG A 34 -5.52 4.04 3.87
CA ARG A 34 -4.32 4.42 4.63
C ARG A 34 -3.23 3.38 4.49
N GLU A 35 -3.57 2.11 4.64
CA GLU A 35 -2.62 1.01 4.47
C GLU A 35 -2.02 1.01 3.06
N LEU A 36 -2.86 1.24 2.05
CA LEU A 36 -2.40 1.31 0.67
C LEU A 36 -1.48 2.49 0.44
N ALA A 37 -1.82 3.67 0.98
CA ALA A 37 -0.97 4.85 0.86
C ALA A 37 0.39 4.62 1.50
N GLN A 38 0.42 3.98 2.67
CA GLN A 38 1.66 3.65 3.36
C GLN A 38 2.49 2.64 2.57
N ALA A 39 1.86 1.58 2.06
CA ALA A 39 2.54 0.57 1.25
C ALA A 39 3.15 1.17 -0.01
N ARG A 40 2.44 2.10 -0.66
CA ARG A 40 2.96 2.81 -1.84
C ARG A 40 4.17 3.66 -1.50
N ARG A 41 4.14 4.38 -0.38
CA ARG A 41 5.29 5.18 0.07
C ARG A 41 6.51 4.30 0.35
N GLU A 42 6.30 3.17 1.00
CA GLU A 42 7.38 2.22 1.29
C GLU A 42 7.95 1.61 0.02
N ALA A 43 7.09 1.27 -0.94
CA ALA A 43 7.53 0.73 -2.23
C ALA A 43 8.38 1.74 -3.01
N LEU A 44 7.97 3.02 -3.04
CA LEU A 44 8.73 4.08 -3.69
C LEU A 44 10.08 4.30 -3.01
N LYS A 45 10.11 4.23 -1.69
CA LYS A 45 11.33 4.38 -0.91
C LYS A 45 12.31 3.25 -1.21
N THR A 46 11.83 2.02 -1.25
CA THR A 46 12.63 0.84 -1.59
C THR A 46 13.19 0.94 -3.00
N GLU A 47 12.36 1.35 -3.96
CA GLU A 47 12.77 1.56 -5.34
C GLU A 47 13.88 2.62 -5.45
N HIS A 48 13.75 3.70 -4.72
CA HIS A 48 14.74 4.77 -4.68
C HIS A 48 16.08 4.28 -4.11
N LEU A 49 16.04 3.52 -3.02
CA LEU A 49 17.24 2.94 -2.41
C LEU A 49 17.91 1.93 -3.34
N TYR A 50 17.13 1.12 -4.04
CA TYR A 50 17.66 0.19 -5.03
C TYR A 50 18.37 0.92 -6.16
N GLY A 51 17.77 1.99 -6.68
CA GLY A 51 18.37 2.81 -7.72
C GLY A 51 19.69 3.43 -7.29
N LYS A 52 19.77 3.94 -6.06
CA LYS A 52 21.03 4.46 -5.49
C LYS A 52 22.09 3.37 -5.38
N SER A 53 21.71 2.20 -4.90
CA SER A 53 22.63 1.07 -4.74
C SER A 53 23.21 0.65 -6.09
N MET A 54 22.39 0.57 -7.12
CA MET A 54 22.82 0.24 -8.48
C MET A 54 23.78 1.29 -9.04
N HIS A 55 23.51 2.55 -8.78
CA HIS A 55 24.35 3.65 -9.23
C HIS A 55 25.75 3.60 -8.61
N ILE A 56 25.80 3.33 -7.31
CA ILE A 56 27.08 3.17 -6.58
C ILE A 56 27.83 1.95 -7.12
N ARG A 57 27.16 0.86 -7.34
CA ARG A 57 27.75 -0.36 -7.89
C ARG A 57 28.39 -0.13 -9.25
N ASP A 58 27.70 0.59 -10.14
CA ASP A 58 28.21 0.95 -11.45
C ASP A 58 29.46 1.79 -11.36
N LYS A 59 29.50 2.76 -10.46
CA LYS A 59 30.69 3.58 -10.22
C LYS A 59 31.88 2.76 -9.75
N VAL A 60 31.67 1.84 -8.81
CA VAL A 60 32.70 0.96 -8.29
C VAL A 60 33.25 0.08 -9.40
N GLU A 61 32.39 -0.49 -10.22
CA GLU A 61 32.81 -1.33 -11.35
C GLU A 61 33.67 -0.56 -12.36
N ARG A 62 33.30 0.70 -12.65
CA ARG A 62 34.09 1.56 -13.54
C ARG A 62 35.47 1.88 -12.98
N ILE A 63 35.55 2.12 -11.68
CA ILE A 63 36.82 2.39 -11.01
C ILE A 63 37.70 1.13 -11.07
N LEU A 64 37.15 -0.02 -10.77
CA LEU A 64 37.89 -1.29 -10.83
C LEU A 64 38.39 -1.58 -12.24
N SER A 65 37.56 -1.37 -13.26
CA SER A 65 37.98 -1.56 -14.66
C SER A 65 39.09 -0.63 -15.05
N ALA A 66 39.05 0.64 -14.62
CA ALA A 66 40.09 1.61 -14.87
C ALA A 66 41.42 1.20 -14.21
N LEU A 67 41.37 0.72 -12.96
CA LEU A 67 42.54 0.26 -12.23
C LEU A 67 43.17 -0.98 -12.89
N GLU A 68 42.33 -1.90 -13.37
CA GLU A 68 42.83 -3.09 -14.08
C GLU A 68 43.51 -2.68 -15.40
N GLY A 69 42.97 -1.72 -16.12
CA GLY A 69 43.57 -1.18 -17.34
C GLY A 69 44.97 -0.59 -17.08
N ILE A 70 45.10 0.19 -16.00
CA ILE A 70 46.39 0.78 -15.60
C ILE A 70 47.37 -0.30 -15.21
N ARG A 71 46.90 -1.30 -14.48
CA ARG A 71 47.74 -2.41 -14.04
C ARG A 71 48.28 -3.24 -15.19
N HIS A 72 47.49 -3.40 -16.26
CA HIS A 72 47.90 -4.13 -17.45
C HIS A 72 48.89 -3.37 -18.30
N GLU A 73 48.84 -2.06 -18.30
CA GLU A 73 49.77 -1.21 -19.04
C GLU A 73 51.14 -1.06 -18.34
N GLY A 74 51.12 -1.25 -17.03
CA GLY A 74 52.31 -1.17 -16.22
C GLY A 74 53.03 -2.49 -16.11
#